data_3b916f3e48fbd40a032bc179411e2773
#
_entry.id   3b916f3e48fbd40a032bc179411e2773
#
_cell.length_a   1.000
_cell.length_b   1.000
_cell.length_c   1.000
_cell.angle_alpha   90.00
_cell.angle_beta   90.00
_cell.angle_gamma   90.00
#
_symmetry.space_group_name_H-M   'P 1'
#
loop_
_entity.id
_entity.type
_entity.pdbx_description
1 polymer ?
#
loop_
_entity_poly.entity_id
_entity_poly.type
_entity_poly.pdbx_seq_one_letter_code
_entity_poly.pdbx_strand_id
1 'polypeptide(L)'
;MSYDRVALIGLGLIASSMFWAMKRAGMSAHVTGYARSVETRNVARDIGLCDTVCDDLISAVTDADLVVLCLPIGAMGPVMSEIGPYLKPGCTVSDVGSVKRAVIDAVQPHIAEGIHFVPAHPLAGTEHSGCLLYTSDAADDSD
;
A
#
# COMPACT_ATOMS: atom_id res chain seq x y z
N MET A 1 -0.35 -5.03 16.77
CA MET A 1 -0.26 -3.62 16.39
C MET A 1 -1.30 -3.29 15.35
N SER A 2 -1.95 -2.21 15.51
CA SER A 2 -2.99 -1.84 14.56
C SER A 2 -2.61 -0.55 13.83
N TYR A 3 -3.16 -0.39 12.65
CA TYR A 3 -2.98 0.82 11.86
C TYR A 3 -4.32 1.53 11.78
N ASP A 4 -4.34 2.81 12.13
CA ASP A 4 -5.57 3.60 12.07
C ASP A 4 -5.79 4.21 10.69
N ARG A 5 -4.72 4.52 9.98
CA ARG A 5 -4.81 5.13 8.65
C ARG A 5 -3.87 4.39 7.70
N VAL A 6 -4.44 3.85 6.64
CA VAL A 6 -3.71 3.07 5.65
C VAL A 6 -3.83 3.76 4.29
N ALA A 7 -2.72 3.94 3.61
CA ALA A 7 -2.71 4.51 2.26
C ALA A 7 -2.36 3.41 1.26
N LEU A 8 -3.21 3.23 0.26
CA LEU A 8 -2.95 2.30 -0.84
C LEU A 8 -2.53 3.11 -2.05
N ILE A 9 -1.30 2.94 -2.46
CA ILE A 9 -0.75 3.68 -3.59
C ILE A 9 -0.74 2.77 -4.81
N GLY A 10 -1.60 3.11 -5.76
CA GLY A 10 -1.88 2.25 -6.91
C GLY A 10 -3.16 1.47 -6.67
N LEU A 11 -4.19 1.75 -7.45
CA LEU A 11 -5.51 1.16 -7.22
C LEU A 11 -5.84 0.14 -8.30
N GLY A 12 -5.01 -0.88 -8.39
CA GLY A 12 -5.27 -1.99 -9.29
C GLY A 12 -5.95 -3.14 -8.58
N LEU A 13 -5.82 -4.33 -9.15
CA LEU A 13 -6.50 -5.51 -8.65
C LEU A 13 -6.06 -5.88 -7.24
N ILE A 14 -4.76 -5.80 -6.97
CA ILE A 14 -4.24 -6.21 -5.66
C ILE A 14 -4.71 -5.24 -4.58
N ALA A 15 -4.64 -3.94 -4.85
CA ALA A 15 -5.12 -2.95 -3.89
C ALA A 15 -6.61 -3.13 -3.60
N SER A 16 -7.38 -3.41 -4.64
CA SER A 16 -8.82 -3.67 -4.48
C SER A 16 -9.05 -4.88 -3.59
N SER A 17 -8.32 -5.95 -3.84
CA SER A 17 -8.46 -7.16 -3.03
C SER A 17 -8.11 -6.91 -1.58
N MET A 18 -7.05 -6.14 -1.33
CA MET A 18 -6.65 -5.80 0.03
C MET A 18 -7.73 -4.97 0.74
N PHE A 19 -8.26 -3.96 0.07
CA PHE A 19 -9.26 -3.10 0.66
C PHE A 19 -10.51 -3.90 1.06
N TRP A 20 -11.03 -4.71 0.15
CA TRP A 20 -12.23 -5.48 0.44
C TRP A 20 -11.98 -6.54 1.50
N ALA A 21 -10.77 -7.13 1.53
CA ALA A 21 -10.42 -8.08 2.57
C ALA A 21 -10.39 -7.43 3.94
N MET A 22 -9.85 -6.21 4.01
CA MET A 22 -9.83 -5.46 5.26
C MET A 22 -11.25 -5.16 5.75
N LYS A 23 -12.13 -4.79 4.84
CA LYS A 23 -13.51 -4.51 5.21
C LYS A 23 -14.24 -5.77 5.67
N ARG A 24 -14.04 -6.90 4.98
CA ARG A 24 -14.65 -8.16 5.38
C ARG A 24 -14.16 -8.62 6.75
N ALA A 25 -12.91 -8.30 7.08
CA ALA A 25 -12.35 -8.67 8.37
C ALA A 25 -12.80 -7.74 9.49
N GLY A 26 -13.58 -6.71 9.18
CA GLY A 26 -14.08 -5.80 10.19
C GLY A 26 -13.04 -4.80 10.68
N MET A 27 -11.98 -4.59 9.91
CA MET A 27 -10.96 -3.62 10.31
C MET A 27 -11.52 -2.21 10.23
N SER A 28 -11.23 -1.42 11.25
CA SER A 28 -11.78 -0.07 11.35
C SER A 28 -10.85 1.01 10.80
N ALA A 29 -9.74 0.62 10.18
CA ALA A 29 -8.80 1.59 9.64
C ALA A 29 -9.47 2.45 8.56
N HIS A 30 -9.09 3.73 8.52
CA HIS A 30 -9.49 4.61 7.43
C HIS A 30 -8.50 4.40 6.28
N VAL A 31 -8.98 4.04 5.12
CA VAL A 31 -8.15 3.71 3.98
C VAL A 31 -8.22 4.83 2.95
N THR A 32 -7.08 5.44 2.64
CA THR A 32 -6.98 6.38 1.53
C THR A 32 -6.37 5.66 0.34
N GLY A 33 -6.69 6.13 -0.85
CA GLY A 33 -6.15 5.54 -2.06
C GLY A 33 -5.75 6.60 -3.06
N TYR A 34 -4.79 6.25 -3.89
CA TYR A 34 -4.36 7.12 -4.98
C TYR A 34 -3.97 6.27 -6.18
N ALA A 35 -4.36 6.72 -7.36
CA ALA A 35 -3.91 6.15 -8.62
C ALA A 35 -3.49 7.29 -9.52
N ARG A 36 -2.50 7.01 -10.38
CA ARG A 36 -1.99 8.05 -11.28
C ARG A 36 -3.04 8.51 -12.28
N SER A 37 -3.87 7.60 -12.76
CA SER A 37 -4.88 7.91 -13.76
C SER A 37 -6.13 8.50 -13.12
N VAL A 38 -6.61 9.61 -13.66
CA VAL A 38 -7.86 10.21 -13.23
C VAL A 38 -9.01 9.22 -13.42
N GLU A 39 -8.98 8.47 -14.50
CA GLU A 39 -10.03 7.50 -14.77
C GLU A 39 -10.08 6.44 -13.68
N THR A 40 -8.95 5.94 -13.28
CA THR A 40 -8.90 4.94 -12.21
C THR A 40 -9.41 5.51 -10.90
N ARG A 41 -9.04 6.76 -10.59
CA ARG A 41 -9.54 7.40 -9.36
C ARG A 41 -11.05 7.56 -9.40
N ASN A 42 -11.59 7.94 -10.55
CA ASN A 42 -13.05 8.11 -10.68
C ASN A 42 -13.79 6.79 -10.53
N VAL A 43 -13.27 5.73 -11.14
CA VAL A 43 -13.87 4.41 -10.99
C VAL A 43 -13.82 3.97 -9.52
N ALA A 44 -12.70 4.20 -8.87
CA ALA A 44 -12.57 3.83 -7.47
C ALA A 44 -13.63 4.55 -6.61
N ARG A 45 -13.85 5.83 -6.87
CA ARG A 45 -14.88 6.58 -6.16
C ARG A 45 -16.28 6.01 -6.42
N ASP A 46 -16.53 5.66 -7.67
CA ASP A 46 -17.86 5.16 -8.06
C ASP A 46 -18.19 3.84 -7.39
N ILE A 47 -17.21 2.96 -7.24
CA ILE A 47 -17.46 1.64 -6.65
C ILE A 47 -17.20 1.60 -5.15
N GLY A 48 -16.83 2.72 -4.56
CA GLY A 48 -16.57 2.77 -3.12
C GLY A 48 -15.26 2.12 -2.70
N LEU A 49 -14.31 2.03 -3.62
CA LEU A 49 -12.99 1.51 -3.30
C LEU A 49 -12.25 2.56 -2.49
N CYS A 50 -11.79 2.17 -1.30
CA CYS A 50 -11.18 3.05 -0.32
C CYS A 50 -12.20 3.98 0.34
N ASP A 51 -11.89 4.41 1.55
CA ASP A 51 -12.76 5.34 2.26
C ASP A 51 -12.63 6.75 1.68
N THR A 52 -11.45 7.08 1.18
CA THR A 52 -11.18 8.35 0.52
C THR A 52 -10.23 8.10 -0.64
N VAL A 53 -10.54 8.63 -1.80
CA VAL A 53 -9.63 8.60 -2.94
C VAL A 53 -9.07 10.00 -3.11
N CYS A 54 -7.74 10.12 -3.06
CA CYS A 54 -7.07 11.40 -3.16
C CYS A 54 -6.62 11.66 -4.59
N ASP A 55 -6.49 12.94 -4.93
CA ASP A 55 -6.07 13.33 -6.28
C ASP A 55 -4.58 13.58 -6.41
N ASP A 56 -3.85 13.50 -5.29
CA ASP A 56 -2.39 13.61 -5.31
C ASP A 56 -1.77 12.69 -4.28
N LEU A 57 -0.51 12.36 -4.51
CA LEU A 57 0.22 11.42 -3.66
C LEU A 57 0.40 11.94 -2.24
N ILE A 58 0.72 13.21 -2.10
CA ILE A 58 1.04 13.77 -0.78
C ILE A 58 -0.18 13.68 0.13
N SER A 59 -1.35 14.07 -0.40
CA SER A 59 -2.58 13.98 0.38
C SER A 59 -2.88 12.55 0.79
N ALA A 60 -2.60 11.58 -0.08
CA ALA A 60 -2.90 10.19 0.19
C ALA A 60 -2.09 9.63 1.36
N VAL A 61 -0.84 10.08 1.51
CA VAL A 61 0.06 9.53 2.54
C VAL A 61 0.13 10.37 3.80
N THR A 62 -0.50 11.56 3.81
CA THR A 62 -0.47 12.43 4.99
C THR A 62 -1.11 11.71 6.18
N ASP A 63 -0.40 11.67 7.28
CA ASP A 63 -0.85 11.02 8.52
C ASP A 63 -1.05 9.50 8.40
N ALA A 64 -0.55 8.88 7.36
CA ALA A 64 -0.69 7.43 7.22
C ALA A 64 0.20 6.70 8.22
N ASP A 65 -0.34 5.65 8.81
CA ASP A 65 0.42 4.75 9.67
C ASP A 65 1.07 3.65 8.84
N LEU A 66 0.42 3.30 7.73
CA LEU A 66 0.90 2.27 6.82
C LEU A 66 0.69 2.75 5.40
N VAL A 67 1.74 2.68 4.59
CA VAL A 67 1.66 2.97 3.16
C VAL A 67 1.98 1.68 2.42
N VAL A 68 1.08 1.23 1.57
CA VAL A 68 1.29 0.02 0.79
C VAL A 68 1.47 0.41 -0.67
N LEU A 69 2.63 0.07 -1.21
CA LEU A 69 2.97 0.38 -2.60
C LEU A 69 2.46 -0.75 -3.50
N CYS A 70 1.34 -0.51 -4.14
CA CYS A 70 0.72 -1.48 -5.06
C CYS A 70 1.06 -1.08 -6.49
N LEU A 71 2.35 -0.93 -6.76
CA LEU A 71 2.89 -0.36 -7.99
C LEU A 71 3.87 -1.31 -8.64
N PRO A 72 4.08 -1.19 -9.95
CA PRO A 72 5.22 -1.86 -10.58
C PRO A 72 6.52 -1.36 -9.97
N ILE A 73 7.52 -2.22 -9.95
CA ILE A 73 8.80 -1.90 -9.32
C ILE A 73 9.39 -0.61 -9.89
N GLY A 74 9.28 -0.41 -11.20
CA GLY A 74 9.82 0.79 -11.82
C GLY A 74 9.20 2.08 -11.33
N ALA A 75 8.00 2.05 -10.77
CA ALA A 75 7.35 3.23 -10.24
C ALA A 75 7.64 3.45 -8.76
N MET A 76 8.16 2.47 -8.06
CA MET A 76 8.32 2.56 -6.61
C MET A 76 9.35 3.59 -6.19
N GLY A 77 10.51 3.61 -6.85
CA GLY A 77 11.54 4.58 -6.53
C GLY A 77 11.07 6.01 -6.71
N PRO A 78 10.55 6.38 -7.89
CA PRO A 78 10.05 7.73 -8.10
C PRO A 78 8.95 8.14 -7.12
N VAL A 79 8.03 7.23 -6.82
CA VAL A 79 6.96 7.53 -5.86
C VAL A 79 7.54 7.74 -4.47
N MET A 80 8.45 6.88 -4.03
CA MET A 80 9.08 7.04 -2.72
C MET A 80 9.88 8.31 -2.62
N SER A 81 10.54 8.71 -3.71
CA SER A 81 11.26 9.97 -3.74
C SER A 81 10.33 11.14 -3.48
N GLU A 82 9.11 11.07 -3.99
CA GLU A 82 8.15 12.13 -3.82
C GLU A 82 7.51 12.14 -2.44
N ILE A 83 7.10 10.97 -1.93
CA ILE A 83 6.33 10.91 -0.68
C ILE A 83 7.21 10.80 0.58
N GLY A 84 8.45 10.33 0.43
CA GLY A 84 9.29 10.04 1.59
C GLY A 84 9.36 11.17 2.59
N PRO A 85 9.62 12.42 2.16
CA PRO A 85 9.71 13.53 3.11
C PRO A 85 8.43 13.87 3.85
N TYR A 86 7.30 13.36 3.37
CA TYR A 86 5.99 13.68 3.94
C TYR A 86 5.42 12.59 4.83
N LEU A 87 6.15 11.48 4.99
CA LEU A 87 5.70 10.39 5.86
C LEU A 87 5.94 10.79 7.32
N LYS A 88 4.93 10.54 8.16
CA LYS A 88 5.09 10.89 9.56
C LYS A 88 6.01 9.90 10.27
N PRO A 89 6.70 10.33 11.33
CA PRO A 89 7.52 9.40 12.10
C PRO A 89 6.70 8.21 12.60
N GLY A 90 7.28 7.03 12.48
CA GLY A 90 6.60 5.81 12.89
C GLY A 90 5.81 5.13 11.77
N CYS A 91 5.68 5.80 10.60
CA CYS A 91 4.98 5.20 9.48
C CYS A 91 5.71 3.95 8.99
N THR A 92 4.93 2.94 8.61
CA THR A 92 5.46 1.74 8.00
C THR A 92 5.17 1.78 6.51
N VAL A 93 6.16 1.45 5.69
CA VAL A 93 5.99 1.31 4.24
C VAL A 93 6.13 -0.17 3.90
N SER A 94 5.20 -0.68 3.13
CA SER A 94 5.25 -2.04 2.64
C SER A 94 4.95 -2.06 1.13
N ASP A 95 5.03 -3.22 0.52
CA ASP A 95 4.84 -3.32 -0.92
C ASP A 95 4.18 -4.64 -1.29
N VAL A 96 3.82 -4.77 -2.56
CA VAL A 96 3.29 -6.03 -3.08
C VAL A 96 4.14 -6.55 -4.25
N GLY A 97 5.36 -6.04 -4.38
CA GLY A 97 6.25 -6.47 -5.44
C GLY A 97 6.71 -7.91 -5.27
N SER A 98 6.92 -8.60 -6.39
CA SER A 98 7.29 -10.00 -6.34
C SER A 98 8.80 -10.23 -6.31
N VAL A 99 9.61 -9.27 -6.77
CA VAL A 99 11.06 -9.39 -6.78
C VAL A 99 11.62 -8.54 -5.65
N LYS A 100 11.84 -9.17 -4.50
CA LYS A 100 12.14 -8.42 -3.27
C LYS A 100 13.44 -7.64 -3.35
N ARG A 101 14.48 -8.18 -3.95
CA ARG A 101 15.75 -7.44 -4.05
C ARG A 101 15.54 -6.12 -4.81
N ALA A 102 14.80 -6.18 -5.92
CA ALA A 102 14.55 -4.98 -6.71
C ALA A 102 13.69 -3.98 -5.93
N VAL A 103 12.72 -4.47 -5.16
CA VAL A 103 11.89 -3.60 -4.33
C VAL A 103 12.75 -2.92 -3.27
N ILE A 104 13.60 -3.67 -2.59
CA ILE A 104 14.46 -3.11 -1.55
C ILE A 104 15.37 -2.05 -2.15
N ASP A 105 15.97 -2.34 -3.29
CA ASP A 105 16.87 -1.39 -3.96
C ASP A 105 16.13 -0.10 -4.36
N ALA A 106 14.86 -0.21 -4.75
CA ALA A 106 14.08 0.96 -5.16
C ALA A 106 13.61 1.80 -3.98
N VAL A 107 13.23 1.16 -2.88
CA VAL A 107 12.57 1.83 -1.77
C VAL A 107 13.53 2.28 -0.67
N GLN A 108 14.50 1.42 -0.33
CA GLN A 108 15.37 1.66 0.82
C GLN A 108 16.08 3.02 0.78
N PRO A 109 16.58 3.49 -0.38
CA PRO A 109 17.27 4.78 -0.40
C PRO A 109 16.39 5.97 0.02
N HIS A 110 15.07 5.81 -0.01
CA HIS A 110 14.14 6.89 0.30
C HIS A 110 13.51 6.74 1.68
N ILE A 111 13.97 5.77 2.49
CA ILE A 111 13.43 5.54 3.82
C ILE A 111 14.20 6.43 4.80
N ALA A 112 13.50 7.40 5.38
CA ALA A 112 14.11 8.30 6.35
C ALA A 112 14.16 7.65 7.73
N GLU A 113 14.97 8.25 8.59
CA GLU A 113 15.03 7.81 9.98
C GLU A 113 13.64 7.93 10.60
N GLY A 114 13.24 6.92 11.35
CA GLY A 114 11.91 6.92 11.98
C GLY A 114 10.83 6.29 11.11
N ILE A 115 11.15 5.94 9.86
CA ILE A 115 10.21 5.26 8.96
C ILE A 115 10.62 3.81 8.86
N HIS A 116 9.64 2.92 8.95
CA HIS A 116 9.89 1.48 8.92
C HIS A 116 9.57 0.93 7.54
N PHE A 117 10.48 0.22 6.94
CA PHE A 117 10.22 -0.44 5.67
C PHE A 117 10.15 -1.94 5.92
N VAL A 118 8.97 -2.52 5.68
CA VAL A 118 8.72 -3.93 5.89
C VAL A 118 8.29 -4.53 4.55
N PRO A 119 9.24 -5.10 3.79
CA PRO A 119 8.86 -5.72 2.52
C PRO A 119 7.92 -6.88 2.78
N ALA A 120 6.83 -6.91 2.03
CA ALA A 120 5.90 -8.02 2.16
C ALA A 120 6.51 -9.25 1.50
N HIS A 121 6.35 -10.39 2.15
CA HIS A 121 6.81 -11.64 1.57
C HIS A 121 5.60 -12.37 1.01
N PRO A 122 5.66 -12.77 -0.23
CA PRO A 122 4.55 -13.48 -0.80
C PRO A 122 4.57 -14.94 -0.40
N LEU A 123 4.65 -15.17 0.85
CA LEU A 123 4.79 -16.47 1.29
C LEU A 123 3.59 -17.15 1.28
N ALA A 124 3.66 -17.58 1.05
CA ALA A 124 2.74 -17.84 1.27
C ALA A 124 2.11 -18.22 2.29
N GLY A 125 2.07 -18.08 2.32
CA GLY A 125 1.56 -18.18 2.88
C GLY A 125 1.30 -18.03 3.74
N THR A 126 1.37 -18.01 4.09
CA THR A 126 1.27 -17.79 4.92
C THR A 126 0.47 -17.38 5.49
N GLU A 127 0.18 -17.53 5.66
CA GLU A 127 -0.47 -17.20 6.03
C GLU A 127 -0.87 -16.61 6.60
N HIS A 128 -0.94 -16.48 6.93
CA HIS A 128 -1.27 -15.88 7.49
C HIS A 128 -1.31 -15.07 7.88
N SER A 129 -1.05 -14.90 8.09
CA SER A 129 -0.96 -14.12 8.50
C SER A 129 -1.22 -13.28 8.48
N GLY A 130 -1.25 -13.06 8.50
CA GLY A 130 -1.44 -12.29 8.40
C GLY A 130 -1.63 -11.55 8.12
N CYS A 131 -1.65 -11.36 8.18
CA CYS A 131 -1.88 -10.31 8.00
C CYS A 131 -2.55 -9.95 7.08
N LEU A 132 -2.63 -9.16 7.06
CA LEU A 132 -3.34 -8.63 6.23
C LEU A 132 -3.15 -9.08 4.95
N LEU A 133 -2.37 -9.50 4.76
CA LEU A 133 -2.23 -9.89 3.52
C LEU A 133 -2.52 -11.22 3.33
N TYR A 134 -2.80 -11.62 3.80
CA TYR A 134 -3.00 -12.61 3.39
C TYR A 134 -3.94 -12.78 2.92
N THR A 135 -4.06 -12.47 2.51
CA THR A 135 -4.87 -12.40 2.01
C THR A 135 -5.02 -12.76 0.94
N SER A 136 -4.82 -13.07 0.92
CA SER A 136 -4.90 -13.24 -0.04
C SER A 136 -4.62 -13.77 -0.79
N ASP A 137 -4.56 -14.08 -0.59
CA ASP A 137 -4.25 -14.35 -1.40
C ASP A 137 -3.86 -14.40 -2.16
N ALA A 138 -3.90 -14.28 -1.92
CA ALA A 138 -3.48 -14.04 -2.74
C ALA A 138 -2.82 -14.10 -3.26
N ALA A 139 -2.76 -14.18 -2.90
CA ALA A 139 -2.11 -14.09 -3.47
C ALA A 139 -1.53 -14.51 -4.00
N ASP A 140 -1.64 -14.78 -3.94
CA ASP A 140 -1.11 -15.10 -4.56
C ASP A 140 -0.73 -15.15 -5.32
N ASP A 141 -0.82 -15.04 -5.32
CA ASP A 141 -0.42 -14.96 -6.10
C ASP A 141 0.29 -14.82 -6.67
N SER A 142 0.41 -14.69 -6.70
CA SER A 142 1.13 -14.47 -7.17
C SER A 142 1.80 -14.61 -7.78
N ASP A 143 1.90 -14.65 -8.13
CA ASP A 143 2.45 -14.81 -8.69
C ASP A 143 2.85 -15.08 -8.99
#